data_aaa5ca57fcf8a296d4eed743571aedfc
#
_entry.id   aaa5ca57fcf8a296d4eed743571aedfc
#
_cell.length_a   1.000
_cell.length_b   1.000
_cell.length_c   1.000
_cell.angle_alpha   90.00
_cell.angle_beta   90.00
_cell.angle_gamma   90.00
#
_symmetry.space_group_name_H-M   'P 1'
#
loop_
_entity.id
_entity.type
_entity.pdbx_description
1 polymer ?
#
loop_
_entity_poly.entity_id
_entity_poly.type
_entity_poly.pdbx_seq_one_letter_code
_entity_poly.pdbx_strand_id
1 'polypeptide(L)'
;MKKTLLLLFTLLLALSAQSQNSLRLMTYNIKNANGMDDVCDFQRIADVINHIHPEVVALQELDSMTHRSGQKYVLGEIAGRTQMHAYFAPAIDYDGGKYGIGLLTKEIPVSLKTMTLPGREEARALIM
;
A
#
# COMPACT_ATOMS: atom_id res chain seq x y z
N MET A 1 51.18 -17.88 -9.06
CA MET A 1 50.85 -16.49 -8.73
C MET A 1 49.92 -15.82 -9.75
N LYS A 2 50.17 -15.81 -11.06
CA LYS A 2 49.25 -15.19 -12.05
C LYS A 2 47.85 -15.81 -12.11
N LYS A 3 47.72 -17.15 -11.99
CA LYS A 3 46.42 -17.84 -12.00
C LYS A 3 45.59 -17.57 -10.72
N THR A 4 46.22 -17.49 -9.56
CA THR A 4 45.57 -17.15 -8.30
C THR A 4 45.10 -15.69 -8.27
N LEU A 5 45.88 -14.76 -8.83
CA LEU A 5 45.51 -13.37 -8.95
C LEU A 5 44.30 -13.18 -9.89
N LEU A 6 44.24 -13.92 -11.00
CA LEU A 6 43.11 -13.90 -11.94
C LEU A 6 41.84 -14.44 -11.29
N LEU A 7 41.93 -15.52 -10.51
CA LEU A 7 40.80 -16.09 -9.76
C LEU A 7 40.27 -15.13 -8.69
N LEU A 8 41.15 -14.43 -7.97
CA LEU A 8 40.74 -13.39 -7.02
C LEU A 8 40.05 -12.21 -7.70
N PHE A 9 40.51 -11.79 -8.88
CA PHE A 9 39.93 -10.69 -9.63
C PHE A 9 38.56 -11.05 -10.21
N THR A 10 38.36 -12.28 -10.68
CA THR A 10 37.04 -12.76 -11.15
C THR A 10 36.07 -12.93 -9.99
N LEU A 11 36.52 -13.35 -8.81
CA LEU A 11 35.71 -13.44 -7.61
C LEU A 11 35.28 -12.06 -7.10
N LEU A 12 36.16 -11.05 -7.14
CA LEU A 12 35.81 -9.66 -6.80
C LEU A 12 34.80 -9.05 -7.78
N LEU A 13 34.90 -9.35 -9.07
CA LEU A 13 33.93 -8.92 -10.08
C LEU A 13 32.56 -9.59 -9.92
N ALA A 14 32.52 -10.83 -9.47
CA ALA A 14 31.27 -11.53 -9.18
C ALA A 14 30.55 -10.99 -7.93
N LEU A 15 31.28 -10.44 -6.97
CA LEU A 15 30.73 -9.81 -5.75
C LEU A 15 30.17 -8.41 -6.00
N SER A 16 30.53 -7.78 -7.12
CA SER A 16 29.98 -6.46 -7.53
C SER A 16 28.72 -6.53 -8.39
N ALA A 17 28.09 -7.71 -8.51
CA ALA A 17 26.72 -7.82 -9.03
C ALA A 17 25.79 -7.12 -8.04
N GLN A 18 25.65 -5.81 -8.16
CA GLN A 18 24.74 -5.01 -7.37
C GLN A 18 23.33 -5.51 -7.63
N SER A 19 22.69 -5.96 -6.58
CA SER A 19 21.24 -6.15 -6.56
C SER A 19 20.61 -4.84 -7.04
N GLN A 20 19.97 -4.83 -8.20
CA GLN A 20 19.13 -3.72 -8.59
C GLN A 20 18.04 -3.59 -7.53
N ASN A 21 18.08 -2.51 -6.75
CA ASN A 21 16.99 -2.17 -5.86
C ASN A 21 15.78 -1.83 -6.74
N SER A 22 14.91 -2.80 -6.97
CA SER A 22 13.64 -2.55 -7.64
C SER A 22 12.60 -2.16 -6.60
N LEU A 23 11.90 -1.06 -6.83
CA LEU A 23 10.75 -0.64 -6.02
C LEU A 23 9.47 -1.11 -6.71
N ARG A 24 8.71 -1.99 -6.06
CA ARG A 24 7.43 -2.46 -6.57
C ARG A 24 6.31 -1.61 -5.98
N LEU A 25 5.63 -0.88 -6.84
CA LEU A 25 4.48 -0.05 -6.50
C LEU A 25 3.20 -0.75 -6.98
N MET A 26 2.16 -0.67 -6.18
CA MET A 26 0.82 -1.19 -6.51
C MET A 26 -0.20 -0.07 -6.33
N THR A 27 -1.18 0.00 -7.23
CA THR A 27 -2.41 0.79 -7.04
C THR A 27 -3.61 -0.15 -7.14
N TYR A 28 -4.58 0.00 -6.21
CA TYR A 28 -5.68 -0.94 -6.11
C TYR A 28 -6.95 -0.25 -5.60
N ASN A 29 -7.97 -0.14 -6.46
CA ASN A 29 -9.31 0.24 -6.02
C ASN A 29 -9.98 -0.99 -5.42
N ILE A 30 -10.34 -0.93 -4.15
CA ILE A 30 -10.84 -2.10 -3.39
C ILE A 30 -12.36 -2.13 -3.24
N LYS A 31 -13.10 -1.16 -3.78
CA LYS A 31 -14.57 -1.12 -3.68
C LYS A 31 -15.05 -1.35 -2.23
N ASN A 32 -14.52 -0.62 -1.26
CA ASN A 32 -14.81 -0.78 0.19
C ASN A 32 -14.57 -2.22 0.73
N ALA A 33 -13.64 -2.95 0.14
CA ALA A 33 -13.36 -4.37 0.36
C ALA A 33 -14.52 -5.31 0.01
N ASN A 34 -15.49 -4.86 -0.80
CA ASN A 34 -16.57 -5.70 -1.30
C ASN A 34 -16.14 -6.44 -2.57
N GLY A 35 -16.31 -7.76 -2.58
CA GLY A 35 -16.13 -8.60 -3.75
C GLY A 35 -17.29 -8.48 -4.76
N MET A 36 -17.18 -9.19 -5.87
CA MET A 36 -18.27 -9.31 -6.85
C MET A 36 -19.47 -10.11 -6.33
N ASP A 37 -19.30 -10.80 -5.21
CA ASP A 37 -20.28 -11.53 -4.44
C ASP A 37 -20.96 -10.68 -3.35
N ASP A 38 -20.69 -9.38 -3.33
CA ASP A 38 -21.13 -8.40 -2.32
C ASP A 38 -20.72 -8.77 -0.87
N VAL A 39 -19.70 -9.61 -0.72
CA VAL A 39 -19.12 -9.93 0.59
C VAL A 39 -17.94 -9.00 0.87
N CYS A 40 -18.00 -8.29 2.01
CA CYS A 40 -16.88 -7.51 2.52
C CYS A 40 -15.83 -8.43 3.15
N ASP A 41 -14.65 -8.51 2.56
CA ASP A 41 -13.59 -9.43 3.01
C ASP A 41 -12.20 -8.77 2.94
N PHE A 42 -11.70 -8.35 4.10
CA PHE A 42 -10.38 -7.72 4.22
C PHE A 42 -9.23 -8.71 3.99
N GLN A 43 -9.45 -10.00 4.29
CA GLN A 43 -8.43 -11.01 4.06
C GLN A 43 -8.19 -11.22 2.57
N ARG A 44 -9.25 -11.24 1.76
CA ARG A 44 -9.15 -11.34 0.30
C ARG A 44 -8.31 -10.22 -0.31
N ILE A 45 -8.49 -8.97 0.17
CA ILE A 45 -7.68 -7.84 -0.26
C ILE A 45 -6.21 -8.00 0.17
N ALA A 46 -5.98 -8.40 1.42
CA ALA A 46 -4.64 -8.63 1.94
C ALA A 46 -3.92 -9.77 1.19
N ASP A 47 -4.62 -10.84 0.82
CA ASP A 47 -4.04 -11.96 0.07
C ASP A 47 -3.53 -11.53 -1.31
N VAL A 48 -4.26 -10.66 -2.01
CA VAL A 48 -3.81 -10.07 -3.27
C VAL A 48 -2.52 -9.27 -3.08
N ILE A 49 -2.48 -8.41 -2.07
CA ILE A 49 -1.31 -7.58 -1.75
C ILE A 49 -0.11 -8.48 -1.37
N ASN A 50 -0.34 -9.45 -0.50
CA ASN A 50 0.70 -10.38 -0.05
C ASN A 50 1.24 -11.24 -1.20
N HIS A 51 0.39 -11.62 -2.17
CA HIS A 51 0.85 -12.38 -3.35
C HIS A 51 1.78 -11.55 -4.27
N ILE A 52 1.52 -10.25 -4.40
CA ILE A 52 2.30 -9.34 -5.26
C ILE A 52 3.60 -8.88 -4.58
N HIS A 53 3.64 -8.86 -3.25
CA HIS A 53 4.79 -8.37 -2.45
C HIS A 53 5.25 -6.94 -2.80
N PRO A 54 4.35 -5.95 -2.87
CA PRO A 54 4.75 -4.56 -3.14
C PRO A 54 5.43 -3.93 -1.93
N GLU A 55 6.27 -2.93 -2.17
CA GLU A 55 6.84 -2.07 -1.12
C GLU A 55 5.87 -0.95 -0.72
N VAL A 56 5.06 -0.48 -1.69
CA VAL A 56 4.07 0.58 -1.49
C VAL A 56 2.79 0.22 -2.22
N VAL A 57 1.63 0.43 -1.55
CA VAL A 57 0.29 0.23 -2.14
C VAL A 57 -0.53 1.49 -1.97
N ALA A 58 -0.99 2.08 -3.06
CA ALA A 58 -2.01 3.11 -3.07
C ALA A 58 -3.39 2.46 -3.20
N LEU A 59 -4.23 2.65 -2.18
CA LEU A 59 -5.59 2.10 -2.12
C LEU A 59 -6.63 3.19 -2.33
N GLN A 60 -7.62 2.90 -3.16
CA GLN A 60 -8.76 3.77 -3.39
C GLN A 60 -10.05 3.10 -2.88
N GLU A 61 -11.07 3.93 -2.67
CA GLU A 61 -12.38 3.54 -2.18
C GLU A 61 -12.33 2.87 -0.80
N LEU A 62 -11.70 3.57 0.15
CA LEU A 62 -11.54 3.13 1.52
C LEU A 62 -12.58 3.76 2.45
N ASP A 63 -13.24 2.92 3.21
CA ASP A 63 -14.04 3.33 4.35
C ASP A 63 -13.18 3.38 5.63
N SER A 64 -13.53 4.30 6.51
CA SER A 64 -13.02 4.36 7.87
C SER A 64 -14.18 4.62 8.82
N MET A 65 -14.50 3.64 9.66
CA MET A 65 -15.55 3.71 10.70
C MET A 65 -16.97 3.95 10.15
N THR A 66 -17.25 3.62 8.89
CA THR A 66 -18.60 3.73 8.32
C THR A 66 -19.50 2.61 8.83
N HIS A 67 -20.82 2.83 8.84
CA HIS A 67 -21.78 1.78 9.22
C HIS A 67 -21.70 0.58 8.29
N ARG A 68 -21.60 0.81 6.97
CA ARG A 68 -21.50 -0.27 5.97
C ARG A 68 -20.22 -1.11 6.09
N SER A 69 -19.16 -0.57 6.66
CA SER A 69 -17.92 -1.33 6.96
C SER A 69 -17.95 -2.00 8.34
N GLY A 70 -19.11 -1.96 9.04
CA GLY A 70 -19.24 -2.46 10.41
C GLY A 70 -18.44 -1.65 11.42
N GLN A 71 -18.28 -0.34 11.20
CA GLN A 71 -17.48 0.58 12.01
C GLN A 71 -16.01 0.13 12.13
N LYS A 72 -15.48 -0.45 11.05
CA LYS A 72 -14.07 -0.87 10.97
C LYS A 72 -13.21 0.21 10.34
N TYR A 73 -11.98 0.34 10.83
CA TYR A 73 -10.91 1.05 10.14
C TYR A 73 -10.32 0.13 9.07
N VAL A 74 -10.93 0.13 7.88
CA VAL A 74 -10.64 -0.83 6.80
C VAL A 74 -9.16 -0.89 6.45
N LEU A 75 -8.50 0.27 6.32
CA LEU A 75 -7.06 0.31 6.02
C LEU A 75 -6.22 -0.36 7.12
N GLY A 76 -6.57 -0.16 8.40
CA GLY A 76 -5.89 -0.80 9.53
C GLY A 76 -6.09 -2.32 9.55
N GLU A 77 -7.29 -2.80 9.18
CA GLU A 77 -7.57 -4.22 9.04
C GLU A 77 -6.70 -4.88 7.96
N ILE A 78 -6.51 -4.21 6.82
CA ILE A 78 -5.64 -4.68 5.74
C ILE A 78 -4.17 -4.59 6.16
N ALA A 79 -3.76 -3.47 6.78
CA ALA A 79 -2.39 -3.25 7.25
C ALA A 79 -1.92 -4.34 8.22
N GLY A 80 -2.77 -4.73 9.18
CA GLY A 80 -2.46 -5.80 10.13
C GLY A 80 -2.22 -7.15 9.45
N ARG A 81 -2.97 -7.46 8.37
CA ARG A 81 -2.85 -8.70 7.61
C ARG A 81 -1.68 -8.72 6.63
N THR A 82 -1.22 -7.54 6.21
CA THR A 82 -0.09 -7.38 5.28
C THR A 82 1.22 -7.03 5.99
N GLN A 83 1.16 -6.74 7.29
CA GLN A 83 2.29 -6.25 8.09
C GLN A 83 2.92 -4.97 7.52
N MET A 84 2.08 -4.09 6.98
CA MET A 84 2.47 -2.80 6.41
C MET A 84 2.02 -1.63 7.29
N HIS A 85 2.70 -0.49 7.18
CA HIS A 85 2.28 0.76 7.81
C HIS A 85 1.13 1.40 7.03
N ALA A 86 0.13 1.93 7.75
CA ALA A 86 -1.10 2.46 7.18
C ALA A 86 -1.21 3.98 7.33
N TYR A 87 -1.55 4.67 6.25
CA TYR A 87 -1.76 6.13 6.22
C TYR A 87 -3.04 6.43 5.46
N PHE A 88 -4.05 6.94 6.17
CA PHE A 88 -5.36 7.25 5.60
C PHE A 88 -5.51 8.74 5.35
N ALA A 89 -6.07 9.11 4.19
CA ALA A 89 -6.46 10.47 3.86
C ALA A 89 -7.96 10.51 3.58
N PRO A 90 -8.76 11.11 4.48
CA PRO A 90 -10.19 11.27 4.25
C PRO A 90 -10.44 12.30 3.15
N ALA A 91 -11.38 12.00 2.26
CA ALA A 91 -11.90 12.92 1.26
C ALA A 91 -13.21 13.57 1.72
N ILE A 92 -14.13 12.76 2.25
CA ILE A 92 -15.47 13.19 2.66
C ILE A 92 -15.91 12.48 3.96
N ASP A 93 -16.89 13.08 4.62
CA ASP A 93 -17.71 12.41 5.62
C ASP A 93 -18.73 11.51 4.91
N TYR A 94 -18.87 10.28 5.34
CA TYR A 94 -19.73 9.31 4.70
C TYR A 94 -20.23 8.26 5.69
N ASP A 95 -21.53 7.98 5.67
CA ASP A 95 -22.17 6.86 6.39
C ASP A 95 -21.73 6.72 7.87
N GLY A 96 -21.66 7.85 8.59
CA GLY A 96 -21.27 7.89 10.00
C GLY A 96 -19.76 7.82 10.27
N GLY A 97 -18.95 7.72 9.23
CA GLY A 97 -17.48 7.69 9.27
C GLY A 97 -16.86 8.57 8.20
N LYS A 98 -15.78 8.09 7.60
CA LYS A 98 -15.03 8.77 6.54
C LYS A 98 -14.86 7.84 5.33
N TYR A 99 -14.79 8.47 4.15
CA TYR A 99 -14.44 7.80 2.89
C TYR A 99 -13.26 8.51 2.25
N GLY A 100 -12.32 7.77 1.69
CA GLY A 100 -11.12 8.36 1.13
C GLY A 100 -10.17 7.38 0.47
N ILE A 101 -8.89 7.69 0.60
CA ILE A 101 -7.79 6.90 0.04
C ILE A 101 -6.81 6.51 1.14
N GLY A 102 -5.98 5.52 0.85
CA GLY A 102 -4.95 5.06 1.78
C GLY A 102 -3.64 4.72 1.09
N LEU A 103 -2.59 4.76 1.88
CA LEU A 103 -1.27 4.28 1.51
C LEU A 103 -0.84 3.20 2.50
N LEU A 104 -0.37 2.08 1.99
CA LEU A 104 0.36 1.07 2.76
C LEU A 104 1.82 1.07 2.32
N THR A 105 2.73 0.99 3.28
CA THR A 105 4.17 0.94 3.01
C THR A 105 4.86 -0.11 3.88
N LYS A 106 5.88 -0.80 3.38
CA LYS A 106 6.70 -1.69 4.19
C LYS A 106 7.60 -0.91 5.15
N GLU A 107 8.16 0.19 4.68
CA GLU A 107 9.02 1.06 5.48
C GLU A 107 8.26 2.32 5.90
N ILE A 108 8.66 2.91 7.03
CA ILE A 108 8.11 4.20 7.47
C ILE A 108 8.62 5.30 6.53
N PRO A 109 7.73 6.07 5.87
CA PRO A 109 8.18 7.16 5.00
C PRO A 109 8.89 8.27 5.79
N VAL A 110 9.88 8.88 5.18
CA VAL A 110 10.65 10.01 5.78
C VAL A 110 9.76 11.21 6.05
N SER A 111 8.78 11.44 5.19
CA SER A 111 7.75 12.46 5.37
C SER A 111 6.45 12.01 4.72
N LEU A 112 5.35 12.51 5.25
CA LEU A 112 4.02 12.23 4.70
C LEU A 112 3.17 13.47 4.88
N LYS A 113 2.46 13.85 3.82
CA LYS A 113 1.47 14.93 3.84
C LYS A 113 0.18 14.46 3.21
N THR A 114 -0.92 14.88 3.81
CA THR A 114 -2.25 14.67 3.27
C THR A 114 -2.90 16.02 3.03
N MET A 115 -3.72 16.12 1.99
CA MET A 115 -4.50 17.31 1.73
C MET A 115 -5.81 16.95 1.01
N THR A 116 -6.83 17.75 1.28
CA THR A 116 -8.08 17.67 0.55
C THR A 116 -7.97 18.50 -0.71
N LEU A 117 -8.37 17.92 -1.84
CA LEU A 117 -8.44 18.60 -3.12
C LEU A 117 -9.90 19.00 -3.39
N PRO A 118 -10.15 20.23 -3.87
CA PRO A 118 -11.50 20.63 -4.22
C PRO A 118 -12.03 19.81 -5.40
N GLY A 119 -13.28 19.40 -5.31
CA GLY A 119 -14.04 18.75 -6.37
C GLY A 119 -15.31 19.54 -6.67
N ARG A 120 -15.87 19.38 -7.85
CA ARG A 120 -17.14 20.06 -8.22
C ARG A 120 -18.33 19.47 -7.45
N GLU A 121 -18.38 18.16 -7.34
CA GLU A 121 -19.48 17.42 -6.68
C GLU A 121 -19.01 16.80 -5.37
N GLU A 122 -17.78 16.33 -5.34
CA GLU A 122 -17.21 15.62 -4.21
C GLU A 122 -15.73 15.97 -4.05
N ALA A 123 -15.29 16.25 -2.83
CA ALA A 123 -13.89 16.48 -2.53
C ALA A 123 -13.06 15.22 -2.77
N ARG A 124 -11.79 15.41 -3.10
CA ARG A 124 -10.80 14.34 -3.27
C ARG A 124 -9.71 14.47 -2.22
N ALA A 125 -8.97 13.41 -2.02
CA ALA A 125 -7.82 13.41 -1.14
C ALA A 125 -6.52 13.13 -1.90
N LEU A 126 -5.42 13.66 -1.37
CA LEU A 126 -4.05 13.42 -1.84
C LEU A 126 -3.20 12.97 -0.66
N ILE A 127 -2.32 12.00 -0.91
CA ILE A 127 -1.23 11.59 -0.01
C ILE A 127 0.08 11.75 -0.79
N MET A 128 1.08 12.40 -0.19
CA MET A 128 2.42 12.59 -0.74
C MET A 128 3.48 12.54 0.35
#